data_ccc460c3c1f252fa9beb0ab7cfb60d7e
#
_entry.id   ccc460c3c1f252fa9beb0ab7cfb60d7e
#
_cell.length_a   1.000
_cell.length_b   1.000
_cell.length_c   1.000
_cell.angle_alpha   90.00
_cell.angle_beta   90.00
_cell.angle_gamma   90.00
#
_symmetry.space_group_name_H-M   'P 1'
#
loop_
_entity.id
_entity.type
_entity.pdbx_description
1 polymer ?
#
loop_
_entity_poly.entity_id
_entity_poly.type
_entity_poly.pdbx_seq_one_letter_code
_entity_poly.pdbx_strand_id
1 'polypeptide(L)'
;SATAGANGLTLLPYFEGERTPNRPDATGVFSGMNLNNSNPADIARAMIEGMLCGLVDAVDALEQLGVSINRVLLIGGAAKNPAISSIASSLFGREVLVPQPGEYVADGAARQAAWALMGGATPPQRNLGEVTSTHSAGTPEVVSAYRTLRDRTTNW
;
A
#
# COMPACT_ATOMS: atom_id res chain seq x y z
N SER A 1 3.83 -10.87 17.77
CA SER A 1 3.26 -9.90 16.81
C SER A 1 3.55 -8.49 17.30
N ALA A 2 3.99 -7.60 16.41
CA ALA A 2 4.21 -6.19 16.75
C ALA A 2 2.88 -5.40 16.72
N THR A 3 2.78 -4.37 17.54
CA THR A 3 1.66 -3.43 17.57
C THR A 3 1.69 -2.50 16.35
N ALA A 4 0.59 -1.83 16.05
CA ALA A 4 0.54 -0.76 15.04
C ALA A 4 1.56 0.33 15.40
N GLY A 5 2.24 0.87 14.37
CA GLY A 5 3.31 1.84 14.54
C GLY A 5 4.64 1.25 15.05
N ALA A 6 4.76 -0.10 15.11
CA ALA A 6 6.01 -0.79 15.42
C ALA A 6 6.78 -0.19 16.62
N ASN A 7 6.06 0.15 17.68
CA ASN A 7 6.60 0.83 18.88
C ASN A 7 7.40 2.12 18.55
N GLY A 8 6.94 2.90 17.57
CA GLY A 8 7.56 4.15 17.14
C GLY A 8 8.64 4.01 16.07
N LEU A 9 8.89 2.80 15.56
CA LEU A 9 9.80 2.57 14.44
C LEU A 9 9.07 2.82 13.12
N THR A 10 9.56 3.75 12.33
CA THR A 10 8.98 4.12 11.03
C THR A 10 10.00 3.89 9.92
N LEU A 11 9.57 3.28 8.79
CA LEU A 11 10.38 3.13 7.59
C LEU A 11 9.85 4.03 6.47
N LEU A 12 10.76 4.78 5.83
CA LEU A 12 10.58 5.34 4.50
C LEU A 12 11.30 4.44 3.48
N PRO A 13 10.59 3.67 2.63
CA PRO A 13 11.18 2.57 1.85
C PRO A 13 11.73 3.01 0.48
N TYR A 14 12.37 4.15 0.38
CA TYR A 14 12.92 4.70 -0.87
C TYR A 14 14.31 4.13 -1.18
N PHE A 15 14.43 2.79 -1.18
CA PHE A 15 15.72 2.09 -1.24
C PHE A 15 16.54 2.35 -2.51
N GLU A 16 15.89 2.56 -3.63
CA GLU A 16 16.50 2.82 -4.95
C GLU A 16 15.91 4.09 -5.57
N GLY A 17 15.72 5.10 -4.71
CA GLY A 17 14.98 6.29 -5.08
C GLY A 17 13.47 6.09 -5.05
N GLU A 18 12.75 7.18 -5.29
CA GLU A 18 11.30 7.17 -5.40
C GLU A 18 10.86 8.02 -6.60
N ARG A 19 9.90 7.50 -7.34
CA ARG A 19 9.34 8.17 -8.51
C ARG A 19 8.24 9.16 -8.14
N THR A 20 7.45 8.83 -7.14
CA THR A 20 6.33 9.67 -6.69
C THR A 20 6.28 9.71 -5.16
N PRO A 21 6.78 10.78 -4.53
CA PRO A 21 7.35 12.01 -5.10
C PRO A 21 8.68 11.76 -5.86
N ASN A 22 9.02 12.68 -6.79
CA ASN A 22 10.24 12.56 -7.60
C ASN A 22 11.50 12.80 -6.74
N ARG A 23 12.10 11.73 -6.25
CA ARG A 23 13.31 11.69 -5.41
C ARG A 23 14.23 10.56 -5.90
N PRO A 24 14.87 10.73 -7.08
CA PRO A 24 15.62 9.64 -7.72
C PRO A 24 16.84 9.17 -6.92
N ASP A 25 17.42 10.04 -6.09
CA ASP A 25 18.63 9.77 -5.30
C ASP A 25 18.31 9.43 -3.84
N ALA A 26 17.03 9.31 -3.46
CA ALA A 26 16.66 8.97 -2.09
C ALA A 26 17.09 7.55 -1.72
N THR A 27 17.36 7.35 -0.45
CA THR A 27 17.63 6.03 0.14
C THR A 27 16.62 5.70 1.22
N GLY A 28 16.48 4.42 1.55
CA GLY A 28 15.60 3.99 2.63
C GLY A 28 16.05 4.53 3.99
N VAL A 29 15.08 4.96 4.82
CA VAL A 29 15.35 5.53 6.13
C VAL A 29 14.51 4.87 7.20
N PHE A 30 15.16 4.29 8.22
CA PHE A 30 14.53 3.96 9.49
C PHE A 30 14.64 5.13 10.46
N SER A 31 13.54 5.51 11.09
CA SER A 31 13.46 6.56 12.11
C SER A 31 12.81 6.04 13.39
N GLY A 32 13.23 6.55 14.53
CA GLY A 32 12.68 6.17 15.84
C GLY A 32 13.20 4.84 16.40
N MET A 33 14.28 4.27 15.82
CA MET A 33 14.88 3.04 16.31
C MET A 33 15.48 3.23 17.70
N ASN A 34 15.20 2.29 18.62
CA ASN A 34 15.75 2.23 19.96
C ASN A 34 15.83 0.77 20.43
N LEU A 35 16.35 0.51 21.63
CA LEU A 35 16.55 -0.86 22.14
C LEU A 35 15.26 -1.67 22.30
N ASN A 36 14.10 -1.00 22.45
CA ASN A 36 12.82 -1.69 22.67
C ASN A 36 12.15 -2.13 21.36
N ASN A 37 12.46 -1.45 20.23
CA ASN A 37 11.85 -1.72 18.93
C ASN A 37 12.83 -2.25 17.86
N SER A 38 14.10 -2.52 18.22
CA SER A 38 15.10 -3.11 17.30
C SER A 38 15.01 -4.65 17.23
N ASN A 39 13.83 -5.20 17.40
CA ASN A 39 13.56 -6.63 17.29
C ASN A 39 12.95 -6.99 15.93
N PRO A 40 13.05 -8.25 15.48
CA PRO A 40 12.57 -8.67 14.17
C PRO A 40 11.08 -8.39 13.91
N ALA A 41 10.23 -8.44 14.94
CA ALA A 41 8.80 -8.24 14.78
C ALA A 41 8.46 -6.78 14.50
N ASP A 42 9.06 -5.83 15.23
CA ASP A 42 8.85 -4.40 15.00
C ASP A 42 9.48 -3.94 13.69
N ILE A 43 10.66 -4.46 13.34
CA ILE A 43 11.30 -4.18 12.04
C ILE A 43 10.41 -4.66 10.90
N ALA A 44 9.92 -5.90 10.94
CA ALA A 44 9.03 -6.42 9.91
C ALA A 44 7.71 -5.63 9.82
N ARG A 45 7.16 -5.22 10.97
CA ARG A 45 5.96 -4.38 11.02
C ARG A 45 6.20 -3.02 10.38
N ALA A 46 7.29 -2.33 10.73
CA ALA A 46 7.66 -1.04 10.15
C ALA A 46 7.90 -1.12 8.63
N MET A 47 8.49 -2.23 8.15
CA MET A 47 8.67 -2.47 6.71
C MET A 47 7.34 -2.59 5.97
N ILE A 48 6.39 -3.35 6.50
CA ILE A 48 5.07 -3.50 5.91
C ILE A 48 4.30 -2.17 5.94
N GLU A 49 4.30 -1.49 7.07
CA GLU A 49 3.62 -0.20 7.23
C GLU A 49 4.21 0.87 6.31
N GLY A 50 5.53 1.00 6.22
CA GLY A 50 6.18 1.96 5.34
C GLY A 50 5.82 1.75 3.87
N MET A 51 5.84 0.51 3.41
CA MET A 51 5.46 0.14 2.05
C MET A 51 3.98 0.46 1.75
N LEU A 52 3.07 0.14 2.68
CA LEU A 52 1.64 0.40 2.52
C LEU A 52 1.29 1.89 2.65
N CYS A 53 2.00 2.66 3.49
CA CYS A 53 1.80 4.11 3.60
C CYS A 53 2.09 4.84 2.28
N GLY A 54 3.05 4.37 1.48
CA GLY A 54 3.25 4.89 0.13
C GLY A 54 2.04 4.70 -0.78
N LEU A 55 1.33 3.58 -0.64
CA LEU A 55 0.07 3.35 -1.38
C LEU A 55 -1.09 4.20 -0.84
N VAL A 56 -1.13 4.44 0.47
CA VAL A 56 -2.11 5.39 1.06
C VAL A 56 -1.91 6.78 0.50
N ASP A 57 -0.66 7.26 0.43
CA ASP A 57 -0.34 8.56 -0.16
C ASP A 57 -0.77 8.66 -1.63
N ALA A 58 -0.62 7.58 -2.41
CA ALA A 58 -1.05 7.55 -3.80
C ALA A 58 -2.60 7.64 -3.93
N VAL A 59 -3.34 6.94 -3.05
CA VAL A 59 -4.81 7.03 -3.01
C VAL A 59 -5.26 8.44 -2.62
N ASP A 60 -4.66 9.02 -1.58
CA ASP A 60 -5.01 10.38 -1.14
C ASP A 60 -4.71 11.43 -2.22
N ALA A 61 -3.61 11.27 -2.97
CA ALA A 61 -3.29 12.15 -4.09
C ALA A 61 -4.35 12.08 -5.19
N LEU A 62 -4.90 10.90 -5.50
CA LEU A 62 -5.99 10.75 -6.45
C LEU A 62 -7.29 11.39 -5.93
N GLU A 63 -7.61 11.23 -4.65
CA GLU A 63 -8.79 11.85 -4.02
C GLU A 63 -8.68 13.37 -4.03
N GLN A 64 -7.49 13.94 -3.79
CA GLN A 64 -7.23 15.38 -3.90
C GLN A 64 -7.42 15.92 -5.33
N LEU A 65 -7.23 15.10 -6.33
CA LEU A 65 -7.52 15.41 -7.74
C LEU A 65 -9.00 15.22 -8.12
N GLY A 66 -9.86 14.89 -7.13
CA GLY A 66 -11.29 14.73 -7.32
C GLY A 66 -11.73 13.34 -7.78
N VAL A 67 -10.82 12.35 -7.74
CA VAL A 67 -11.19 10.96 -8.06
C VAL A 67 -11.90 10.33 -6.86
N SER A 68 -13.12 9.85 -7.06
CA SER A 68 -13.84 9.12 -6.01
C SER A 68 -13.34 7.68 -5.92
N ILE A 69 -12.70 7.33 -4.82
CA ILE A 69 -12.21 5.97 -4.54
C ILE A 69 -13.27 5.20 -3.74
N ASN A 70 -14.03 4.35 -4.41
CA ASN A 70 -15.13 3.59 -3.79
C ASN A 70 -14.68 2.28 -3.14
N ARG A 71 -13.53 1.73 -3.53
CA ARG A 71 -12.99 0.48 -2.99
C ARG A 71 -11.49 0.39 -3.19
N VAL A 72 -10.82 -0.33 -2.29
CA VAL A 72 -9.40 -0.68 -2.39
C VAL A 72 -9.30 -2.19 -2.61
N LEU A 73 -8.67 -2.60 -3.70
CA LEU A 73 -8.36 -4.01 -3.96
C LEU A 73 -6.87 -4.24 -3.73
N LEU A 74 -6.53 -5.14 -2.82
CA LEU A 74 -5.17 -5.58 -2.58
C LEU A 74 -4.90 -6.86 -3.37
N ILE A 75 -3.99 -6.77 -4.33
CA ILE A 75 -3.60 -7.87 -5.22
C ILE A 75 -2.09 -8.15 -5.12
N GLY A 76 -1.66 -9.26 -5.69
CA GLY A 76 -0.25 -9.66 -5.71
C GLY A 76 0.11 -10.67 -4.64
N GLY A 77 1.38 -11.08 -4.62
CA GLY A 77 1.86 -12.15 -3.75
C GLY A 77 1.71 -11.85 -2.25
N ALA A 78 1.96 -10.62 -1.85
CA ALA A 78 1.84 -10.17 -0.47
C ALA A 78 0.41 -10.22 0.07
N ALA A 79 -0.59 -10.03 -0.78
CA ALA A 79 -2.01 -10.09 -0.42
C ALA A 79 -2.47 -11.47 0.10
N LYS A 80 -1.70 -12.53 -0.16
CA LYS A 80 -1.95 -13.88 0.37
C LYS A 80 -1.76 -13.97 1.90
N ASN A 81 -1.06 -13.01 2.50
CA ASN A 81 -0.84 -12.99 3.94
C ASN A 81 -1.93 -12.16 4.63
N PRO A 82 -2.80 -12.76 5.47
CA PRO A 82 -3.89 -12.05 6.13
C PRO A 82 -3.43 -10.92 7.07
N ALA A 83 -2.20 -10.98 7.59
CA ALA A 83 -1.65 -9.89 8.38
C ALA A 83 -1.45 -8.62 7.52
N ILE A 84 -1.06 -8.76 6.25
CA ILE A 84 -0.86 -7.63 5.35
C ILE A 84 -2.21 -6.98 4.99
N SER A 85 -3.25 -7.75 4.72
CA SER A 85 -4.58 -7.20 4.44
C SER A 85 -5.18 -6.48 5.65
N SER A 86 -4.97 -7.00 6.86
CA SER A 86 -5.38 -6.35 8.10
C SER A 86 -4.63 -5.03 8.34
N ILE A 87 -3.30 -5.01 8.14
CA ILE A 87 -2.49 -3.79 8.26
C ILE A 87 -2.91 -2.78 7.18
N ALA A 88 -3.13 -3.22 5.94
CA ALA A 88 -3.60 -2.35 4.87
C ALA A 88 -4.93 -1.69 5.23
N SER A 89 -5.91 -2.47 5.68
CA SER A 89 -7.22 -1.93 6.08
C SER A 89 -7.09 -0.89 7.20
N SER A 90 -6.22 -1.10 8.20
CA SER A 90 -6.01 -0.12 9.27
C SER A 90 -5.36 1.17 8.78
N LEU A 91 -4.41 1.09 7.84
CA LEU A 91 -3.72 2.27 7.30
C LEU A 91 -4.60 3.06 6.33
N PHE A 92 -5.36 2.38 5.46
CA PHE A 92 -6.33 3.04 4.56
C PHE A 92 -7.55 3.58 5.31
N GLY A 93 -7.79 3.13 6.55
CA GLY A 93 -8.98 3.50 7.33
C GLY A 93 -10.31 3.10 6.65
N ARG A 94 -10.27 2.09 5.80
CA ARG A 94 -11.41 1.60 5.02
C ARG A 94 -11.30 0.11 4.72
N GLU A 95 -12.39 -0.45 4.23
CA GLU A 95 -12.44 -1.85 3.80
C GLU A 95 -11.42 -2.11 2.68
N VAL A 96 -10.67 -3.20 2.83
CA VAL A 96 -9.76 -3.72 1.82
C VAL A 96 -10.28 -5.05 1.31
N LEU A 97 -10.45 -5.16 0.01
CA LEU A 97 -10.92 -6.33 -0.69
C LEU A 97 -9.72 -7.11 -1.24
N VAL A 98 -9.65 -8.39 -0.92
CA VAL A 98 -8.61 -9.30 -1.41
C VAL A 98 -9.29 -10.35 -2.30
N PRO A 99 -9.21 -10.22 -3.62
CA PRO A 99 -9.72 -11.23 -4.52
C PRO A 99 -8.83 -12.48 -4.51
N GLN A 100 -9.35 -13.58 -5.04
CA GLN A 100 -8.59 -14.84 -5.16
C GLN A 100 -7.23 -14.61 -5.84
N PRO A 101 -6.15 -15.30 -5.42
CA PRO A 101 -4.85 -15.16 -6.07
C PRO A 101 -4.90 -15.42 -7.57
N GLY A 102 -4.29 -14.53 -8.37
CA GLY A 102 -4.28 -14.63 -9.82
C GLY A 102 -3.30 -13.66 -10.46
N GLU A 103 -3.07 -13.81 -11.75
CA GLU A 103 -2.16 -12.99 -12.55
C GLU A 103 -2.87 -11.71 -13.06
N TYR A 104 -3.29 -10.85 -12.14
CA TYR A 104 -4.16 -9.70 -12.41
C TYR A 104 -3.58 -8.70 -13.41
N VAL A 105 -2.27 -8.50 -13.43
CA VAL A 105 -1.62 -7.59 -14.37
C VAL A 105 -1.64 -8.16 -15.77
N ALA A 106 -1.27 -9.44 -15.95
CA ALA A 106 -1.29 -10.13 -17.23
C ALA A 106 -2.73 -10.24 -17.78
N ASP A 107 -3.68 -10.56 -16.92
CA ASP A 107 -5.10 -10.64 -17.25
C ASP A 107 -5.67 -9.26 -17.67
N GLY A 108 -5.26 -8.20 -16.99
CA GLY A 108 -5.60 -6.83 -17.37
C GLY A 108 -5.06 -6.45 -18.75
N ALA A 109 -3.81 -6.82 -19.05
CA ALA A 109 -3.20 -6.59 -20.36
C ALA A 109 -3.90 -7.39 -21.46
N ALA A 110 -4.21 -8.68 -21.22
CA ALA A 110 -4.96 -9.52 -22.16
C ALA A 110 -6.36 -8.96 -22.43
N ARG A 111 -7.04 -8.48 -21.39
CA ARG A 111 -8.36 -7.83 -21.52
C ARG A 111 -8.30 -6.55 -22.35
N GLN A 112 -7.25 -5.74 -22.16
CA GLN A 112 -7.02 -4.54 -22.97
C GLN A 112 -6.79 -4.89 -24.43
N ALA A 113 -5.99 -5.91 -24.73
CA ALA A 113 -5.76 -6.40 -26.09
C ALA A 113 -7.04 -6.94 -26.73
N ALA A 114 -7.82 -7.72 -25.99
CA ALA A 114 -9.11 -8.22 -26.45
C ALA A 114 -10.08 -7.07 -26.76
N TRP A 115 -10.14 -6.05 -25.91
CA TRP A 115 -10.97 -4.87 -26.16
C TRP A 115 -10.57 -4.12 -27.43
N ALA A 116 -9.26 -3.91 -27.62
CA ALA A 116 -8.76 -3.27 -28.84
C ALA A 116 -9.09 -4.05 -30.11
N LEU A 117 -9.05 -5.40 -30.05
CA LEU A 117 -9.36 -6.27 -31.17
C LEU A 117 -10.86 -6.33 -31.49
N MET A 118 -11.70 -6.48 -30.47
CA MET A 118 -13.15 -6.67 -30.64
C MET A 118 -13.91 -5.35 -30.85
N GLY A 119 -13.32 -4.23 -30.42
CA GLY A 119 -13.99 -2.93 -30.38
C GLY A 119 -15.05 -2.87 -29.26
N GLY A 120 -15.80 -1.76 -29.26
CA GLY A 120 -16.88 -1.55 -28.29
C GLY A 120 -16.59 -0.38 -27.34
N ALA A 121 -17.65 0.14 -26.72
CA ALA A 121 -17.56 1.31 -25.82
C ALA A 121 -16.90 0.99 -24.48
N THR A 122 -16.93 -0.26 -24.05
CA THR A 122 -16.39 -0.71 -22.77
C THR A 122 -15.55 -1.98 -22.92
N PRO A 123 -14.56 -2.19 -22.08
CA PRO A 123 -13.76 -3.42 -22.10
C PRO A 123 -14.60 -4.63 -21.70
N PRO A 124 -14.21 -5.86 -22.13
CA PRO A 124 -14.86 -7.09 -21.71
C PRO A 124 -15.05 -7.17 -20.21
N GLN A 125 -16.17 -7.73 -19.77
CA GLN A 125 -16.47 -7.92 -18.35
C GLN A 125 -15.42 -8.81 -17.69
N ARG A 126 -15.09 -8.52 -16.45
CA ARG A 126 -14.24 -9.36 -15.62
C ARG A 126 -14.97 -9.81 -14.38
N ASN A 127 -14.91 -11.10 -14.10
CA ASN A 127 -15.31 -11.67 -12.82
C ASN A 127 -14.05 -11.84 -11.95
N LEU A 128 -14.04 -11.24 -10.78
CA LEU A 128 -12.94 -11.36 -9.81
C LEU A 128 -13.02 -12.66 -8.98
N GLY A 129 -14.07 -13.47 -9.17
CA GLY A 129 -14.34 -14.64 -8.33
C GLY A 129 -14.74 -14.24 -6.92
N GLU A 130 -14.41 -15.10 -5.96
CA GLU A 130 -14.61 -14.80 -4.54
C GLU A 130 -13.64 -13.71 -4.09
N VAL A 131 -14.14 -12.80 -3.25
CA VAL A 131 -13.39 -11.68 -2.70
C VAL A 131 -13.50 -11.72 -1.18
N THR A 132 -12.37 -11.78 -0.50
CA THR A 132 -12.32 -11.66 0.96
C THR A 132 -12.29 -10.19 1.33
N SER A 133 -13.16 -9.78 2.22
CA SER A 133 -13.17 -8.43 2.80
C SER A 133 -12.45 -8.41 4.14
N THR A 134 -11.64 -7.38 4.35
CA THR A 134 -10.97 -7.13 5.63
C THR A 134 -11.26 -5.71 6.08
N HIS A 135 -11.72 -5.59 7.33
CA HIS A 135 -11.93 -4.31 7.99
C HIS A 135 -11.21 -4.31 9.34
N SER A 136 -10.42 -3.27 9.60
CA SER A 136 -9.67 -3.09 10.84
C SER A 136 -9.85 -1.65 11.35
N ALA A 137 -9.69 -1.47 12.67
CA ALA A 137 -9.65 -0.12 13.24
C ALA A 137 -8.55 0.71 12.58
N GLY A 138 -8.84 1.95 12.24
CA GLY A 138 -7.91 2.86 11.59
C GLY A 138 -6.72 3.21 12.51
N THR A 139 -5.55 3.42 11.90
CA THR A 139 -4.31 3.82 12.58
C THR A 139 -3.72 5.08 11.90
N PRO A 140 -4.43 6.22 11.93
CA PRO A 140 -4.00 7.45 11.25
C PRO A 140 -2.68 8.00 11.79
N GLU A 141 -2.33 7.70 13.03
CA GLU A 141 -1.06 8.08 13.66
C GLU A 141 0.14 7.46 12.94
N VAL A 142 0.01 6.23 12.41
CA VAL A 142 1.08 5.55 11.65
C VAL A 142 1.31 6.27 10.32
N VAL A 143 0.25 6.61 9.60
CA VAL A 143 0.33 7.37 8.35
C VAL A 143 0.91 8.76 8.60
N SER A 144 0.53 9.41 9.70
CA SER A 144 1.07 10.71 10.09
C SER A 144 2.57 10.66 10.39
N ALA A 145 3.03 9.63 11.11
CA ALA A 145 4.46 9.41 11.39
C ALA A 145 5.27 9.20 10.11
N TYR A 146 4.74 8.38 9.19
CA TYR A 146 5.34 8.15 7.87
C TYR A 146 5.47 9.46 7.08
N ARG A 147 4.40 10.26 6.99
CA ARG A 147 4.41 11.55 6.28
C ARG A 147 5.39 12.55 6.90
N THR A 148 5.44 12.60 8.22
CA THR A 148 6.42 13.44 8.95
C THR A 148 7.86 13.05 8.58
N LEU A 149 8.16 11.76 8.52
CA LEU A 149 9.48 11.27 8.12
C LEU A 149 9.76 11.61 6.64
N ARG A 150 8.82 11.33 5.74
CA ARG A 150 8.91 11.66 4.31
C ARG A 150 9.24 13.14 4.09
N ASP A 151 8.54 14.04 4.79
CA ASP A 151 8.68 15.48 4.60
C ASP A 151 10.00 16.00 5.19
N ARG A 152 10.44 15.46 6.33
CA ARG A 152 11.74 15.78 6.94
C ARG A 152 12.92 15.38 6.07
N THR A 153 12.81 14.35 5.28
CA THR A 153 13.89 13.80 4.42
C THR A 153 13.85 14.34 3.00
N THR A 154 13.06 15.39 2.73
CA THR A 154 12.89 15.93 1.37
C THR A 154 14.19 16.48 0.77
N ASN A 155 15.10 16.97 1.60
CA ASN A 155 16.36 17.59 1.19
C ASN A 155 17.60 16.75 1.55
N TRP A 156 17.46 15.48 1.77
CA TRP A 156 18.56 14.58 2.12
C TRP A 156 19.21 14.00 0.87
#